data_7ac5cf6e521322d805001e19d609184f
#
_entry.id   7ac5cf6e521322d805001e19d609184f
#
_cell.length_a   1.000
_cell.length_b   1.000
_cell.length_c   1.000
_cell.angle_alpha   90.00
_cell.angle_beta   90.00
_cell.angle_gamma   90.00
#
_symmetry.space_group_name_H-M   'P 1'
#
loop_
_entity.id
_entity.type
_entity.pdbx_description
1 polymer ?
#
loop_
_entity_poly.entity_id
_entity_poly.type
_entity_poly.pdbx_seq_one_letter_code
_entity_poly.pdbx_strand_id
1 'polypeptide(L)'
;LPEHDIAVSMQGITKRFPGVVANDSVDLELRAGEIHTLLGENGAGKSTLMNILTGIYRADEGTISIRGEAVQLRSPKDAIDLGIGMVHQEFMLVPTHTVTENIILGLGRGLAPLHLKEERQKVGRLSEEFGLKVDPAAYIWQLSVGEQQRVEILKILYRGARILLLDEPTAVLTPQEADELFVTLRSMREQGHSVVFISH
;
A
#
# COMPACT_ATOMS: atom_id res chain seq x y z
N LEU A 1 6.96 20.07 20.64
CA LEU A 1 6.17 19.14 19.85
C LEU A 1 6.60 17.75 20.28
N PRO A 2 5.67 16.80 20.56
CA PRO A 2 6.07 15.44 20.87
C PRO A 2 6.91 14.92 19.71
N GLU A 3 7.97 14.17 20.01
CA GLU A 3 8.69 13.38 19.00
C GLU A 3 7.64 12.61 18.23
N HIS A 4 7.47 12.95 16.94
CA HIS A 4 6.53 12.22 16.10
C HIS A 4 7.05 10.79 16.01
N ASP A 5 6.23 9.84 16.45
CA ASP A 5 6.56 8.43 16.36
C ASP A 5 6.90 8.08 14.91
N ILE A 6 8.12 7.61 14.68
CA ILE A 6 8.59 7.16 13.38
C ILE A 6 7.82 5.87 13.04
N ALA A 7 7.05 5.91 11.95
CA ALA A 7 6.32 4.75 11.47
C ALA A 7 7.24 3.74 10.77
N VAL A 8 8.18 4.24 9.96
CA VAL A 8 9.20 3.45 9.25
C VAL A 8 10.54 4.17 9.33
N SER A 9 11.60 3.46 9.68
CA SER A 9 12.97 3.91 9.50
C SER A 9 13.76 2.84 8.74
N MET A 10 14.34 3.23 7.64
CA MET A 10 15.27 2.44 6.84
C MET A 10 16.62 3.15 6.87
N GLN A 11 17.69 2.48 7.30
CA GLN A 11 19.01 3.10 7.47
C GLN A 11 20.08 2.29 6.75
N GLY A 12 20.87 2.96 5.91
CA GLY A 12 21.98 2.38 5.17
C GLY A 12 21.57 1.27 4.21
N ILE A 13 20.37 1.33 3.66
CA ILE A 13 19.83 0.27 2.81
C ILE A 13 20.62 0.16 1.51
N THR A 14 21.24 -0.98 1.32
CA THR A 14 21.96 -1.32 0.09
C THR A 14 21.35 -2.54 -0.56
N LYS A 15 21.12 -2.44 -1.87
CA LYS A 15 20.64 -3.54 -2.71
C LYS A 15 21.41 -3.63 -4.01
N ARG A 16 22.02 -4.80 -4.24
CA ARG A 16 22.78 -5.10 -5.44
C ARG A 16 22.08 -6.18 -6.26
N PHE A 17 22.05 -5.97 -7.55
CA PHE A 17 21.68 -6.99 -8.54
C PHE A 17 22.89 -7.25 -9.46
N PRO A 18 22.92 -8.35 -10.24
CA PRO A 18 23.99 -8.58 -11.18
C PRO A 18 24.23 -7.38 -12.10
N GLY A 19 25.38 -6.74 -11.98
CA GLY A 19 25.78 -5.60 -12.81
C GLY A 19 25.25 -4.23 -12.41
N VAL A 20 24.43 -4.11 -11.33
CA VAL A 20 23.90 -2.80 -10.88
C VAL A 20 23.74 -2.73 -9.36
N VAL A 21 24.06 -1.57 -8.79
CA VAL A 21 23.70 -1.24 -7.42
C VAL A 21 22.43 -0.40 -7.49
N ALA A 22 21.30 -0.98 -7.10
CA ALA A 22 19.99 -0.32 -7.20
C ALA A 22 19.74 0.68 -6.04
N ASN A 23 20.22 0.35 -4.85
CA ASN A 23 20.25 1.24 -3.69
C ASN A 23 21.65 1.15 -3.07
N ASP A 24 22.23 2.27 -2.71
CA ASP A 24 23.56 2.35 -2.11
C ASP A 24 23.49 3.23 -0.86
N SER A 25 23.48 2.59 0.32
CA SER A 25 23.40 3.22 1.64
C SER A 25 22.29 4.26 1.76
N VAL A 26 21.07 3.89 1.32
CA VAL A 26 19.90 4.80 1.28
C VAL A 26 19.22 4.82 2.64
N ASP A 27 18.93 6.04 3.13
CA ASP A 27 18.11 6.27 4.30
C ASP A 27 16.72 6.77 3.90
N LEU A 28 15.68 6.27 4.59
CA LEU A 28 14.30 6.73 4.48
C LEU A 28 13.64 6.74 5.84
N GLU A 29 13.03 7.84 6.20
CA GLU A 29 12.23 7.98 7.41
C GLU A 29 10.81 8.42 7.04
N LEU A 30 9.80 7.71 7.54
CA LEU A 30 8.39 8.02 7.42
C LEU A 30 7.82 8.22 8.82
N ARG A 31 7.21 9.37 9.07
CA ARG A 31 6.54 9.66 10.34
C ARG A 31 5.12 9.13 10.38
N ALA A 32 4.64 8.84 11.58
CA ALA A 32 3.25 8.44 11.77
C ALA A 32 2.30 9.59 11.35
N GLY A 33 1.27 9.25 10.56
CA GLY A 33 0.32 10.24 10.07
C GLY A 33 0.91 11.24 9.06
N GLU A 34 1.93 10.84 8.30
CA GLU A 34 2.56 11.64 7.26
C GLU A 34 2.19 11.13 5.86
N ILE A 35 2.05 12.06 4.91
CA ILE A 35 2.11 11.75 3.48
C ILE A 35 3.50 12.15 2.99
N HIS A 36 4.34 11.17 2.75
CA HIS A 36 5.71 11.33 2.28
C HIS A 36 5.78 11.08 0.77
N THR A 37 6.31 12.02 0.00
CA THR A 37 6.46 11.86 -1.44
C THR A 37 7.89 11.46 -1.78
N LEU A 38 8.06 10.30 -2.42
CA LEU A 38 9.32 9.81 -2.92
C LEU A 38 9.45 10.16 -4.41
N LEU A 39 10.24 11.18 -4.71
CA LEU A 39 10.47 11.66 -6.09
C LEU A 39 11.82 11.19 -6.62
N GLY A 40 11.92 10.98 -7.92
CA GLY A 40 13.17 10.67 -8.59
C GLY A 40 12.94 10.09 -9.99
N GLU A 41 13.96 10.11 -10.82
CA GLU A 41 13.91 9.59 -12.19
C GLU A 41 13.63 8.07 -12.24
N ASN A 42 13.21 7.57 -13.41
CA ASN A 42 13.07 6.13 -13.64
C ASN A 42 14.43 5.45 -13.48
N GLY A 43 14.46 4.34 -12.77
CA GLY A 43 15.72 3.63 -12.46
C GLY A 43 16.47 4.15 -11.22
N ALA A 44 16.00 5.19 -10.54
CA ALA A 44 16.64 5.72 -9.32
C ALA A 44 16.54 4.81 -8.07
N GLY A 45 16.02 3.59 -8.21
CA GLY A 45 15.93 2.63 -7.11
C GLY A 45 14.70 2.75 -6.21
N LYS A 46 13.74 3.66 -6.51
CA LYS A 46 12.53 3.87 -5.69
C LYS A 46 11.71 2.59 -5.49
N SER A 47 11.34 1.93 -6.59
CA SER A 47 10.55 0.68 -6.53
C SER A 47 11.34 -0.45 -5.87
N THR A 48 12.68 -0.47 -6.01
CA THR A 48 13.53 -1.44 -5.29
C THR A 48 13.46 -1.22 -3.79
N LEU A 49 13.55 0.03 -3.33
CA LEU A 49 13.45 0.39 -1.92
C LEU A 49 12.08 0.00 -1.35
N MET A 50 10.99 0.24 -2.09
CA MET A 50 9.65 -0.15 -1.68
C MET A 50 9.46 -1.68 -1.70
N ASN A 51 10.04 -2.38 -2.66
CA ASN A 51 10.03 -3.84 -2.70
C ASN A 51 10.80 -4.47 -1.53
N ILE A 52 11.80 -3.77 -1.00
CA ILE A 52 12.47 -4.18 0.25
C ILE A 52 11.53 -3.98 1.43
N LEU A 53 10.84 -2.84 1.52
CA LEU A 53 9.91 -2.53 2.59
C LEU A 53 8.65 -3.43 2.57
N THR A 54 8.28 -3.96 1.41
CA THR A 54 7.19 -4.95 1.27
C THR A 54 7.65 -6.40 1.40
N GLY A 55 8.95 -6.65 1.63
CA GLY A 55 9.49 -8.00 1.79
C GLY A 55 9.57 -8.82 0.50
N ILE A 56 9.40 -8.19 -0.68
CA ILE A 56 9.63 -8.83 -1.99
C ILE A 56 11.13 -9.03 -2.23
N TYR A 57 11.93 -8.01 -1.90
CA TYR A 57 13.38 -8.11 -1.91
C TYR A 57 13.94 -8.04 -0.49
N ARG A 58 15.06 -8.69 -0.27
CA ARG A 58 15.85 -8.54 0.95
C ARG A 58 16.97 -7.52 0.70
N ALA A 59 17.15 -6.58 1.61
CA ALA A 59 18.33 -5.72 1.61
C ALA A 59 19.59 -6.55 1.81
N ASP A 60 20.68 -6.17 1.14
CA ASP A 60 21.98 -6.81 1.31
C ASP A 60 22.71 -6.22 2.53
N GLU A 61 22.48 -4.91 2.81
CA GLU A 61 23.00 -4.19 3.98
C GLU A 61 21.93 -3.21 4.48
N GLY A 62 22.10 -2.74 5.72
CA GLY A 62 21.23 -1.77 6.37
C GLY A 62 20.24 -2.41 7.34
N THR A 63 19.44 -1.55 7.98
CA THR A 63 18.45 -1.94 8.99
C THR A 63 17.10 -1.32 8.69
N ILE A 64 16.04 -2.02 9.07
CA ILE A 64 14.66 -1.55 8.95
C ILE A 64 14.02 -1.62 10.33
N SER A 65 13.37 -0.55 10.75
CA SER A 65 12.53 -0.53 11.95
C SER A 65 11.13 -0.03 11.61
N ILE A 66 10.14 -0.67 12.21
CA ILE A 66 8.75 -0.29 12.13
C ILE A 66 8.26 0.09 13.53
N ARG A 67 7.81 1.34 13.71
CA ARG A 67 7.39 1.90 15.01
C ARG A 67 8.45 1.71 16.10
N GLY A 68 9.73 1.91 15.74
CA GLY A 68 10.85 1.80 16.64
C GLY A 68 11.37 0.38 16.89
N GLU A 69 10.68 -0.65 16.42
CA GLU A 69 11.12 -2.04 16.55
C GLU A 69 11.90 -2.48 15.30
N ALA A 70 13.11 -2.99 15.48
CA ALA A 70 13.92 -3.55 14.40
C ALA A 70 13.26 -4.83 13.84
N VAL A 71 13.08 -4.89 12.52
CA VAL A 71 12.37 -5.99 11.86
C VAL A 71 13.19 -6.59 10.73
N GLN A 72 12.89 -7.85 10.39
CA GLN A 72 13.40 -8.51 9.19
C GLN A 72 12.23 -8.90 8.30
N LEU A 73 12.08 -8.21 7.20
CA LEU A 73 11.07 -8.51 6.20
C LEU A 73 11.63 -9.59 5.24
N ARG A 74 11.12 -10.81 5.36
CA ARG A 74 11.55 -11.98 4.58
C ARG A 74 10.54 -12.38 3.53
N SER A 75 9.31 -11.86 3.65
CA SER A 75 8.19 -12.17 2.77
C SER A 75 7.17 -11.03 2.78
N PRO A 76 6.32 -10.91 1.74
CA PRO A 76 5.20 -9.97 1.75
C PRO A 76 4.23 -10.17 2.91
N LYS A 77 4.14 -11.41 3.43
CA LYS A 77 3.32 -11.69 4.60
C LYS A 77 3.84 -10.96 5.84
N ASP A 78 5.16 -10.91 6.04
CA ASP A 78 5.74 -10.20 7.20
C ASP A 78 5.39 -8.70 7.14
N ALA A 79 5.42 -8.09 5.96
CA ALA A 79 5.05 -6.69 5.77
C ALA A 79 3.54 -6.47 6.07
N ILE A 80 2.67 -7.36 5.57
CA ILE A 80 1.23 -7.30 5.83
C ILE A 80 0.94 -7.45 7.34
N ASP A 81 1.59 -8.39 8.01
CA ASP A 81 1.41 -8.63 9.45
C ASP A 81 1.87 -7.43 10.29
N LEU A 82 2.79 -6.60 9.78
CA LEU A 82 3.24 -5.33 10.37
C LEU A 82 2.37 -4.12 9.95
N GLY A 83 1.33 -4.36 9.15
CA GLY A 83 0.40 -3.32 8.69
C GLY A 83 0.95 -2.48 7.54
N ILE A 84 1.85 -3.01 6.72
CA ILE A 84 2.33 -2.38 5.48
C ILE A 84 1.54 -2.94 4.31
N GLY A 85 0.95 -2.07 3.50
CA GLY A 85 0.26 -2.44 2.27
C GLY A 85 0.76 -1.64 1.07
N MET A 86 0.85 -2.28 -0.09
CA MET A 86 1.28 -1.63 -1.33
C MET A 86 0.21 -1.72 -2.41
N VAL A 87 -0.03 -0.61 -3.07
CA VAL A 87 -0.77 -0.52 -4.33
C VAL A 87 0.25 -0.35 -5.44
N HIS A 88 0.27 -1.31 -6.35
CA HIS A 88 1.20 -1.33 -7.49
C HIS A 88 0.67 -0.44 -8.62
N GLN A 89 1.56 -0.03 -9.51
CA GLN A 89 1.23 0.73 -10.71
C GLN A 89 0.23 -0.03 -11.62
N GLU A 90 0.39 -1.35 -11.74
CA GLU A 90 -0.57 -2.21 -12.44
C GLU A 90 -1.56 -2.82 -11.44
N PHE A 91 -2.86 -2.76 -11.75
CA PHE A 91 -3.89 -3.30 -10.88
C PHE A 91 -3.84 -4.83 -10.82
N MET A 92 -3.81 -5.34 -9.60
CA MET A 92 -3.83 -6.77 -9.30
C MET A 92 -5.26 -7.26 -9.01
N LEU A 93 -6.20 -6.88 -9.89
CA LEU A 93 -7.62 -7.21 -9.76
C LEU A 93 -8.05 -8.25 -10.79
N VAL A 94 -8.93 -9.16 -10.39
CA VAL A 94 -9.54 -10.15 -11.26
C VAL A 94 -10.82 -9.55 -11.87
N PRO A 95 -10.87 -9.28 -13.20
CA PRO A 95 -11.98 -8.53 -13.81
C PRO A 95 -13.34 -9.18 -13.64
N THR A 96 -13.39 -10.50 -13.63
CA THR A 96 -14.62 -11.30 -13.53
C THR A 96 -15.13 -11.51 -12.10
N HIS A 97 -14.42 -11.01 -11.12
CA HIS A 97 -14.82 -11.04 -9.71
C HIS A 97 -15.46 -9.73 -9.30
N THR A 98 -16.31 -9.77 -8.29
CA THR A 98 -16.81 -8.58 -7.62
C THR A 98 -15.72 -7.89 -6.79
N VAL A 99 -15.96 -6.65 -6.40
CA VAL A 99 -15.10 -5.89 -5.47
C VAL A 99 -14.86 -6.70 -4.19
N THR A 100 -15.93 -7.22 -3.58
CA THR A 100 -15.81 -8.04 -2.36
C THR A 100 -14.91 -9.26 -2.58
N GLU A 101 -15.15 -10.01 -3.65
CA GLU A 101 -14.35 -11.21 -3.96
C GLU A 101 -12.87 -10.89 -4.18
N ASN A 102 -12.55 -9.78 -4.86
CA ASN A 102 -11.17 -9.33 -5.02
C ASN A 102 -10.49 -8.96 -3.70
N ILE A 103 -11.20 -8.28 -2.80
CA ILE A 103 -10.66 -7.85 -1.52
C ILE A 103 -10.33 -9.04 -0.61
N ILE A 104 -11.23 -10.04 -0.57
CA ILE A 104 -11.05 -11.22 0.28
C ILE A 104 -10.20 -12.31 -0.35
N LEU A 105 -9.85 -12.19 -1.63
CA LEU A 105 -9.03 -13.16 -2.33
C LEU A 105 -7.67 -13.33 -1.63
N GLY A 106 -7.30 -14.60 -1.34
CA GLY A 106 -6.05 -14.91 -0.67
C GLY A 106 -6.05 -14.71 0.85
N LEU A 107 -7.18 -14.31 1.46
CA LEU A 107 -7.32 -14.34 2.91
C LEU A 107 -7.50 -15.80 3.37
N GLY A 108 -6.41 -16.41 3.83
CA GLY A 108 -6.40 -17.79 4.32
C GLY A 108 -7.21 -17.94 5.60
N ARG A 109 -8.48 -18.32 5.48
CA ARG A 109 -9.34 -18.64 6.63
C ARG A 109 -9.46 -20.16 6.88
N GLY A 110 -8.51 -20.96 6.35
CA GLY A 110 -8.54 -22.41 6.47
C GLY A 110 -9.80 -23.01 5.83
N LEU A 111 -10.42 -23.99 6.50
CA LEU A 111 -11.65 -24.68 6.05
C LEU A 111 -12.97 -23.97 6.45
N ALA A 112 -12.89 -22.77 7.05
CA ALA A 112 -14.09 -22.05 7.47
C ALA A 112 -14.90 -21.58 6.26
N PRO A 113 -16.24 -21.75 6.24
CA PRO A 113 -17.08 -21.28 5.15
C PRO A 113 -17.01 -19.76 5.02
N LEU A 114 -16.91 -19.28 3.79
CA LEU A 114 -16.86 -17.87 3.48
C LEU A 114 -18.29 -17.30 3.42
N HIS A 115 -18.64 -16.41 4.33
CA HIS A 115 -19.95 -15.75 4.37
C HIS A 115 -19.90 -14.46 3.53
N LEU A 116 -19.99 -14.56 2.20
CA LEU A 116 -19.89 -13.43 1.26
C LEU A 116 -20.78 -12.24 1.62
N LYS A 117 -21.97 -12.49 2.19
CA LYS A 117 -22.87 -11.41 2.61
C LYS A 117 -22.29 -10.56 3.75
N GLU A 118 -21.67 -11.19 4.72
CA GLU A 118 -21.03 -10.51 5.85
C GLU A 118 -19.78 -9.75 5.38
N GLU A 119 -18.99 -10.39 4.52
CA GLU A 119 -17.79 -9.75 3.96
C GLU A 119 -18.16 -8.53 3.11
N ARG A 120 -19.22 -8.62 2.29
CA ARG A 120 -19.74 -7.48 1.53
C ARG A 120 -20.15 -6.32 2.43
N GLN A 121 -20.79 -6.58 3.56
CA GLN A 121 -21.16 -5.55 4.53
C GLN A 121 -19.93 -4.90 5.18
N LYS A 122 -18.87 -5.70 5.49
CA LYS A 122 -17.62 -5.17 6.04
C LYS A 122 -16.90 -4.28 5.01
N VAL A 123 -16.81 -4.74 3.77
CA VAL A 123 -16.23 -3.96 2.67
C VAL A 123 -16.99 -2.66 2.45
N GLY A 124 -18.33 -2.70 2.49
CA GLY A 124 -19.17 -1.51 2.36
C GLY A 124 -18.90 -0.49 3.48
N ARG A 125 -18.90 -0.94 4.74
CA ARG A 125 -18.58 -0.06 5.88
C ARG A 125 -17.19 0.57 5.76
N LEU A 126 -16.20 -0.21 5.38
CA LEU A 126 -14.83 0.29 5.20
C LEU A 126 -14.76 1.31 4.04
N SER A 127 -15.47 1.05 2.94
CA SER A 127 -15.58 1.98 1.81
C SER A 127 -16.19 3.32 2.23
N GLU A 128 -17.23 3.29 3.06
CA GLU A 128 -17.87 4.49 3.62
C GLU A 128 -16.95 5.23 4.60
N GLU A 129 -16.31 4.51 5.52
CA GLU A 129 -15.39 5.04 6.53
C GLU A 129 -14.26 5.86 5.92
N PHE A 130 -13.68 5.37 4.82
CA PHE A 130 -12.58 6.04 4.12
C PHE A 130 -13.04 6.92 2.95
N GLY A 131 -14.34 7.04 2.70
CA GLY A 131 -14.89 7.85 1.62
C GLY A 131 -14.53 7.36 0.21
N LEU A 132 -14.22 6.06 0.05
CA LEU A 132 -13.78 5.48 -1.22
C LEU A 132 -14.92 5.30 -2.23
N LYS A 133 -16.18 5.28 -1.77
CA LYS A 133 -17.40 5.25 -2.61
C LYS A 133 -17.39 4.13 -3.66
N VAL A 134 -17.04 2.91 -3.26
CA VAL A 134 -17.02 1.73 -4.13
C VAL A 134 -18.21 0.83 -3.78
N ASP A 135 -18.94 0.35 -4.80
CA ASP A 135 -20.00 -0.66 -4.61
C ASP A 135 -19.36 -2.05 -4.40
N PRO A 136 -19.50 -2.67 -3.22
CA PRO A 136 -18.94 -3.98 -2.94
C PRO A 136 -19.47 -5.12 -3.83
N ALA A 137 -20.60 -4.90 -4.50
CA ALA A 137 -21.25 -5.90 -5.36
C ALA A 137 -20.89 -5.74 -6.84
N ALA A 138 -20.33 -4.59 -7.24
CA ALA A 138 -19.95 -4.34 -8.62
C ALA A 138 -18.83 -5.29 -9.06
N TYR A 139 -18.88 -5.71 -10.33
CA TYR A 139 -17.78 -6.44 -10.96
C TYR A 139 -16.66 -5.48 -11.37
N ILE A 140 -15.40 -5.91 -11.24
CA ILE A 140 -14.24 -5.05 -11.56
C ILE A 140 -14.27 -4.53 -13.01
N TRP A 141 -14.69 -5.36 -13.96
CA TRP A 141 -14.78 -4.94 -15.38
C TRP A 141 -15.80 -3.80 -15.64
N GLN A 142 -16.70 -3.53 -14.69
CA GLN A 142 -17.69 -2.44 -14.77
C GLN A 142 -17.15 -1.11 -14.25
N LEU A 143 -16.01 -1.14 -13.54
CA LEU A 143 -15.47 0.00 -12.83
C LEU A 143 -14.55 0.85 -13.72
N SER A 144 -14.61 2.16 -13.56
CA SER A 144 -13.59 3.07 -14.10
C SER A 144 -12.22 2.79 -13.49
N VAL A 145 -11.17 3.30 -14.13
CA VAL A 145 -9.79 3.16 -13.65
C VAL A 145 -9.63 3.72 -12.24
N GLY A 146 -10.22 4.90 -11.96
CA GLY A 146 -10.20 5.51 -10.64
C GLY A 146 -10.94 4.68 -9.59
N GLU A 147 -12.06 4.01 -9.96
CA GLU A 147 -12.75 3.09 -9.06
C GLU A 147 -11.92 1.83 -8.79
N GLN A 148 -11.26 1.27 -9.80
CA GLN A 148 -10.37 0.12 -9.62
C GLN A 148 -9.21 0.45 -8.68
N GLN A 149 -8.66 1.65 -8.77
CA GLN A 149 -7.64 2.11 -7.83
C GLN A 149 -8.17 2.20 -6.39
N ARG A 150 -9.39 2.71 -6.21
CA ARG A 150 -10.03 2.72 -4.90
C ARG A 150 -10.24 1.32 -4.33
N VAL A 151 -10.52 0.33 -5.20
CA VAL A 151 -10.60 -1.09 -4.80
C VAL A 151 -9.24 -1.61 -4.32
N GLU A 152 -8.13 -1.28 -5.01
CA GLU A 152 -6.78 -1.67 -4.56
C GLU A 152 -6.44 -1.08 -3.18
N ILE A 153 -6.76 0.19 -2.97
CA ILE A 153 -6.58 0.84 -1.65
C ILE A 153 -7.46 0.14 -0.60
N LEU A 154 -8.73 -0.10 -0.92
CA LEU A 154 -9.66 -0.76 -0.02
C LEU A 154 -9.19 -2.18 0.35
N LYS A 155 -8.58 -2.89 -0.60
CA LYS A 155 -8.01 -4.24 -0.40
C LYS A 155 -6.89 -4.25 0.65
N ILE A 156 -5.96 -3.29 0.60
CA ILE A 156 -4.89 -3.20 1.60
C ILE A 156 -5.41 -2.72 2.96
N LEU A 157 -6.37 -1.79 3.00
CA LEU A 157 -7.01 -1.34 4.23
C LEU A 157 -7.80 -2.46 4.90
N TYR A 158 -8.51 -3.28 4.14
CA TYR A 158 -9.24 -4.45 4.65
C TYR A 158 -8.29 -5.46 5.33
N ARG A 159 -7.04 -5.52 4.90
CA ARG A 159 -5.97 -6.32 5.51
C ARG A 159 -5.31 -5.67 6.71
N GLY A 160 -5.78 -4.48 7.11
CA GLY A 160 -5.29 -3.75 8.28
C GLY A 160 -4.06 -2.89 8.02
N ALA A 161 -3.78 -2.50 6.77
CA ALA A 161 -2.67 -1.61 6.48
C ALA A 161 -2.81 -0.27 7.21
N ARG A 162 -1.74 0.15 7.86
CA ARG A 162 -1.56 1.47 8.49
C ARG A 162 -0.50 2.30 7.79
N ILE A 163 0.38 1.63 7.05
CA ILE A 163 1.41 2.23 6.21
C ILE A 163 1.07 1.83 4.78
N LEU A 164 0.73 2.80 3.95
CA LEU A 164 0.32 2.62 2.56
C LEU A 164 1.45 3.06 1.64
N LEU A 165 1.86 2.19 0.74
CA LEU A 165 2.83 2.49 -0.31
C LEU A 165 2.08 2.54 -1.63
N LEU A 166 2.10 3.69 -2.33
CA LEU A 166 1.38 3.89 -3.58
C LEU A 166 2.39 4.16 -4.70
N ASP A 167 2.50 3.22 -5.63
CA ASP A 167 3.45 3.32 -6.75
C ASP A 167 2.77 3.94 -7.96
N GLU A 168 3.15 5.17 -8.31
CA GLU A 168 2.60 5.99 -9.40
C GLU A 168 1.07 6.03 -9.47
N PRO A 169 0.37 6.30 -8.37
CA PRO A 169 -1.06 6.07 -8.29
C PRO A 169 -1.89 7.06 -9.13
N THR A 170 -1.29 8.10 -9.68
CA THR A 170 -1.97 9.09 -10.55
C THR A 170 -1.68 8.92 -12.03
N ALA A 171 -0.80 7.98 -12.41
CA ALA A 171 -0.32 7.85 -13.79
C ALA A 171 -1.43 7.58 -14.83
N VAL A 172 -2.51 6.93 -14.40
CA VAL A 172 -3.64 6.53 -15.27
C VAL A 172 -4.96 7.23 -14.94
N LEU A 173 -4.93 8.18 -13.98
CA LEU A 173 -6.11 8.91 -13.52
C LEU A 173 -6.34 10.19 -14.32
N THR A 174 -7.60 10.55 -14.47
CA THR A 174 -7.97 11.92 -14.88
C THR A 174 -7.61 12.92 -13.77
N PRO A 175 -7.46 14.21 -14.07
CA PRO A 175 -7.20 15.23 -13.04
C PRO A 175 -8.22 15.22 -11.90
N GLN A 176 -9.50 15.01 -12.20
CA GLN A 176 -10.57 14.94 -11.21
C GLN A 176 -10.43 13.73 -10.28
N GLU A 177 -10.11 12.54 -10.86
CA GLU A 177 -9.88 11.32 -10.08
C GLU A 177 -8.63 11.45 -9.21
N ALA A 178 -7.58 12.13 -9.69
CA ALA A 178 -6.38 12.42 -8.91
C ALA A 178 -6.70 13.34 -7.71
N ASP A 179 -7.50 14.39 -7.90
CA ASP A 179 -7.93 15.27 -6.82
C ASP A 179 -8.73 14.51 -5.76
N GLU A 180 -9.67 13.63 -6.18
CA GLU A 180 -10.43 12.77 -5.27
C GLU A 180 -9.52 11.82 -4.49
N LEU A 181 -8.50 11.25 -5.14
CA LEU A 181 -7.50 10.42 -4.48
C LEU A 181 -6.76 11.19 -3.39
N PHE A 182 -6.30 12.41 -3.68
CA PHE A 182 -5.61 13.23 -2.68
C PHE A 182 -6.51 13.63 -1.50
N VAL A 183 -7.79 13.89 -1.73
CA VAL A 183 -8.77 14.11 -0.65
C VAL A 183 -8.86 12.87 0.24
N THR A 184 -8.95 11.68 -0.36
CA THR A 184 -9.00 10.41 0.35
C THR A 184 -7.73 10.16 1.16
N LEU A 185 -6.54 10.38 0.58
CA LEU A 185 -5.27 10.21 1.29
C LEU A 185 -5.12 11.18 2.48
N ARG A 186 -5.59 12.42 2.35
CA ARG A 186 -5.61 13.38 3.47
C ARG A 186 -6.52 12.89 4.60
N SER A 187 -7.70 12.39 4.28
CA SER A 187 -8.61 11.79 5.27
C SER A 187 -7.98 10.59 5.98
N MET A 188 -7.31 9.71 5.24
CA MET A 188 -6.57 8.58 5.83
C MET A 188 -5.46 9.04 6.77
N ARG A 189 -4.70 10.06 6.38
CA ARG A 189 -3.67 10.66 7.24
C ARG A 189 -4.28 11.19 8.55
N GLU A 190 -5.42 11.88 8.49
CA GLU A 190 -6.12 12.39 9.67
C GLU A 190 -6.61 11.27 10.59
N GLN A 191 -6.85 10.08 10.04
CA GLN A 191 -7.17 8.86 10.78
C GLN A 191 -5.94 8.08 11.25
N GLY A 192 -4.73 8.67 11.10
CA GLY A 192 -3.47 8.12 11.60
C GLY A 192 -2.77 7.13 10.66
N HIS A 193 -3.17 7.06 9.40
CA HIS A 193 -2.43 6.29 8.39
C HIS A 193 -1.24 7.10 7.87
N SER A 194 -0.14 6.40 7.60
CA SER A 194 1.04 6.98 6.95
C SER A 194 1.08 6.53 5.49
N VAL A 195 1.46 7.42 4.59
CA VAL A 195 1.43 7.14 3.15
C VAL A 195 2.77 7.50 2.52
N VAL A 196 3.35 6.58 1.75
CA VAL A 196 4.44 6.88 0.81
C VAL A 196 3.86 6.94 -0.59
N PHE A 197 3.97 8.10 -1.20
CA PHE A 197 3.51 8.36 -2.56
C PHE A 197 4.74 8.42 -3.48
N ILE A 198 4.86 7.46 -4.40
CA ILE A 198 5.97 7.40 -5.35
C ILE A 198 5.55 8.07 -6.65
N SER A 199 6.37 8.99 -7.13
CA SER A 199 6.14 9.67 -8.41
C SER A 199 7.47 9.98 -9.11
N HIS A 200 7.41 10.36 -10.35
CA HIS A 200 8.52 10.83 -11.18
C HIS A 200 8.28 12.25 -11.70
#